data_4f5783abd037aa812d2c23a6d2b776ed
#
_entry.id   4f5783abd037aa812d2c23a6d2b776ed
#
_cell.length_a   1.000
_cell.length_b   1.000
_cell.length_c   1.000
_cell.angle_alpha   90.00
_cell.angle_beta   90.00
_cell.angle_gamma   90.00
#
_symmetry.space_group_name_H-M   'P 1'
#
loop_
_entity.id
_entity.type
_entity.pdbx_description
1 polymer ?
#
loop_
_entity_poly.entity_id
_entity_poly.type
_entity_poly.pdbx_seq_one_letter_code
_entity_poly.pdbx_strand_id
1 'polypeptide(L)'
;IDEKGLGKDTIFIYVTDNGWIQNPAARGYDLKSKRSQYDGGTRTPIMVRWTGKVKPAISTTPVSSIDMVPTVLHALNMKPTADMRGLNLLDQKAIETRKFIYGEIFLHNAVDSFEPGKNLTYRWGIEAGWKLILPHKENVTTRAAKGAKGDGAIELYHLAKDPHETKNLAKQNPAKVAHLRKLINAEWNGK
;
A
#
# COMPACT_ATOMS: atom_id res chain seq x y z
N ILE A 1 -18.28 16.30 17.62
CA ILE A 1 -18.57 14.97 18.20
C ILE A 1 -18.39 15.03 19.71
N ASP A 2 -17.25 15.52 20.20
CA ASP A 2 -16.97 15.62 21.65
C ASP A 2 -17.94 16.56 22.35
N GLU A 3 -18.20 17.74 21.81
CA GLU A 3 -19.17 18.72 22.32
C GLU A 3 -20.60 18.16 22.42
N LYS A 4 -20.93 17.15 21.61
CA LYS A 4 -22.23 16.46 21.62
C LYS A 4 -22.23 15.19 22.48
N GLY A 5 -21.14 14.89 23.19
CA GLY A 5 -21.03 13.70 24.02
C GLY A 5 -20.94 12.37 23.26
N LEU A 6 -20.78 12.38 21.92
CA LEU A 6 -20.81 11.20 21.07
C LEU A 6 -19.45 10.49 20.93
N GLY A 7 -18.39 10.99 21.56
CA GLY A 7 -17.03 10.49 21.36
C GLY A 7 -16.82 9.01 21.76
N LYS A 8 -17.56 8.50 22.75
CA LYS A 8 -17.47 7.10 23.19
C LYS A 8 -18.14 6.13 22.22
N ASP A 9 -19.14 6.58 21.50
CA ASP A 9 -19.95 5.79 20.57
C ASP A 9 -19.55 5.99 19.10
N THR A 10 -18.44 6.73 18.88
CA THR A 10 -17.97 7.04 17.54
C THR A 10 -16.51 6.62 17.38
N ILE A 11 -16.24 5.74 16.41
CA ILE A 11 -14.91 5.47 15.91
C ILE A 11 -14.57 6.43 14.76
N PHE A 12 -13.42 7.06 14.84
CA PHE A 12 -12.89 7.97 13.81
C PHE A 12 -11.73 7.30 13.11
N ILE A 13 -11.82 7.11 11.79
CA ILE A 13 -10.72 6.59 10.97
C ILE A 13 -10.39 7.66 9.93
N TYR A 14 -9.15 8.12 9.95
CA TYR A 14 -8.63 9.04 8.94
C TYR A 14 -7.61 8.32 8.07
N VAL A 15 -7.75 8.45 6.77
CA VAL A 15 -6.82 7.96 5.76
C VAL A 15 -6.81 8.92 4.58
N THR A 16 -5.67 9.10 3.93
CA THR A 16 -5.62 9.79 2.63
C THR A 16 -5.69 8.77 1.50
N ASP A 17 -6.30 9.16 0.38
CA ASP A 17 -6.48 8.31 -0.81
C ASP A 17 -5.16 7.91 -1.46
N ASN A 18 -4.15 8.76 -1.38
CA ASN A 18 -2.79 8.53 -1.91
C ASN A 18 -1.77 9.44 -1.20
N GLY A 19 -0.48 9.13 -1.38
CA GLY A 19 0.59 10.02 -1.01
C GLY A 19 0.72 11.20 -1.97
N TRP A 20 1.34 12.29 -1.50
CA TRP A 20 1.60 13.48 -2.29
C TRP A 20 2.97 14.07 -1.96
N ILE A 21 3.80 14.25 -2.99
CA ILE A 21 5.03 15.03 -2.93
C ILE A 21 4.91 16.13 -3.99
N GLN A 22 4.99 17.37 -3.57
CA GLN A 22 4.93 18.51 -4.48
C GLN A 22 6.15 18.49 -5.41
N ASN A 23 5.94 18.71 -6.71
CA ASN A 23 7.05 18.92 -7.63
C ASN A 23 7.62 20.33 -7.40
N PRO A 24 8.90 20.47 -7.03
CA PRO A 24 9.49 21.78 -6.73
C PRO A 24 9.70 22.64 -7.97
N ALA A 25 9.78 22.05 -9.16
CA ALA A 25 10.08 22.73 -10.41
C ALA A 25 8.85 23.06 -11.26
N ALA A 26 7.67 22.52 -10.92
CA ALA A 26 6.46 22.69 -11.73
C ALA A 26 5.18 22.58 -10.88
N ARG A 27 4.03 22.91 -11.49
CA ARG A 27 2.73 22.59 -10.89
C ARG A 27 2.50 21.09 -10.89
N GLY A 28 1.87 20.58 -9.81
CA GLY A 28 1.51 19.17 -9.68
C GLY A 28 2.43 18.41 -8.73
N TYR A 29 2.55 17.11 -8.92
CA TYR A 29 3.23 16.20 -8.01
C TYR A 29 4.44 15.53 -8.66
N ASP A 30 5.39 15.10 -7.81
CA ASP A 30 6.60 14.39 -8.21
C ASP A 30 6.29 13.04 -8.88
N LEU A 31 7.22 12.56 -9.70
CA LEU A 31 7.07 11.27 -10.39
C LEU A 31 6.96 10.07 -9.44
N LYS A 32 7.63 10.11 -8.29
CA LYS A 32 7.58 9.07 -7.26
C LYS A 32 6.51 9.32 -6.19
N SER A 33 5.43 10.01 -6.54
CA SER A 33 4.34 10.39 -5.66
C SER A 33 3.01 9.82 -6.16
N LYS A 34 1.94 10.60 -6.12
CA LYS A 34 0.58 10.20 -6.58
C LYS A 34 0.63 9.42 -7.89
N ARG A 35 -0.16 8.34 -7.97
CA ARG A 35 -0.26 7.44 -9.14
C ARG A 35 1.05 6.70 -9.45
N SER A 36 1.85 6.42 -8.43
CA SER A 36 3.07 5.63 -8.58
C SER A 36 3.14 4.48 -7.57
N GLN A 37 3.96 3.49 -7.88
CA GLN A 37 4.26 2.33 -7.04
C GLN A 37 5.22 2.64 -5.88
N TYR A 38 5.80 3.83 -5.86
CA TYR A 38 6.77 4.26 -4.85
C TYR A 38 6.09 4.66 -3.54
N ASP A 39 6.85 4.64 -2.45
CA ASP A 39 6.36 4.98 -1.11
C ASP A 39 5.70 6.36 -1.05
N GLY A 40 6.26 7.34 -1.76
CA GLY A 40 5.68 8.68 -1.87
C GLY A 40 4.28 8.73 -2.48
N GLY A 41 3.86 7.67 -3.17
CA GLY A 41 2.51 7.53 -3.73
C GLY A 41 1.61 6.59 -2.94
N THR A 42 2.18 5.57 -2.32
CA THR A 42 1.42 4.47 -1.68
C THR A 42 1.36 4.57 -0.17
N ARG A 43 2.35 5.20 0.48
CA ARG A 43 2.39 5.35 1.93
C ARG A 43 1.59 6.57 2.37
N THR A 44 0.53 6.31 3.14
CA THR A 44 -0.35 7.34 3.71
C THR A 44 -0.56 7.10 5.18
N PRO A 45 -0.85 8.15 5.98
CA PRO A 45 -1.21 7.96 7.38
C PRO A 45 -2.56 7.24 7.48
N ILE A 46 -2.66 6.28 8.42
CA ILE A 46 -3.92 5.73 8.89
C ILE A 46 -3.99 6.05 10.38
N MET A 47 -4.97 6.85 10.79
CA MET A 47 -5.17 7.26 12.17
C MET A 47 -6.53 6.80 12.66
N VAL A 48 -6.56 6.23 13.87
CA VAL A 48 -7.79 5.76 14.51
C VAL A 48 -7.94 6.48 15.85
N ARG A 49 -9.13 7.04 16.07
CA ARG A 49 -9.53 7.60 17.36
C ARG A 49 -10.84 6.97 17.83
N TRP A 50 -10.87 6.51 19.06
CA TRP A 50 -12.08 6.06 19.74
C TRP A 50 -11.95 6.36 21.23
N THR A 51 -12.70 7.34 21.72
CA THR A 51 -12.59 7.84 23.08
C THR A 51 -12.86 6.73 24.12
N GLY A 52 -11.91 6.53 25.03
CA GLY A 52 -11.99 5.51 26.07
C GLY A 52 -11.70 4.07 25.60
N LYS A 53 -11.50 3.82 24.29
CA LYS A 53 -11.18 2.50 23.72
C LYS A 53 -9.77 2.44 23.14
N VAL A 54 -9.32 3.50 22.47
CA VAL A 54 -7.99 3.58 21.84
C VAL A 54 -7.12 4.56 22.62
N LYS A 55 -5.98 4.09 23.11
CA LYS A 55 -4.96 4.94 23.75
C LYS A 55 -4.07 5.61 22.69
N PRO A 56 -3.58 6.84 22.93
CA PRO A 56 -2.61 7.48 22.05
C PRO A 56 -1.36 6.61 21.88
N ALA A 57 -1.02 6.29 20.64
CA ALA A 57 0.17 5.53 20.31
C ALA A 57 0.57 5.80 18.84
N ILE A 58 1.85 5.56 18.52
CA ILE A 58 2.36 5.53 17.15
C ILE A 58 2.86 4.11 16.92
N SER A 59 2.23 3.41 15.96
CA SER A 59 2.67 2.07 15.54
C SER A 59 3.64 2.19 14.37
N THR A 60 4.70 1.40 14.40
CA THR A 60 5.66 1.21 13.30
C THR A 60 5.36 -0.04 12.49
N THR A 61 4.41 -0.86 12.93
CA THR A 61 3.99 -2.06 12.19
C THR A 61 3.25 -1.65 10.92
N PRO A 62 3.59 -2.21 9.76
CA PRO A 62 2.90 -1.92 8.51
C PRO A 62 1.41 -2.27 8.58
N VAL A 63 0.59 -1.32 8.18
CA VAL A 63 -0.87 -1.47 8.04
C VAL A 63 -1.30 -1.13 6.62
N SER A 64 -2.51 -1.51 6.23
CA SER A 64 -3.03 -1.29 4.88
C SER A 64 -4.48 -0.79 4.94
N SER A 65 -4.92 -0.12 3.90
CA SER A 65 -6.30 0.36 3.79
C SER A 65 -7.35 -0.78 3.84
N ILE A 66 -6.97 -2.00 3.45
CA ILE A 66 -7.83 -3.18 3.58
C ILE A 66 -8.18 -3.53 5.04
N ASP A 67 -7.46 -2.98 6.02
CA ASP A 67 -7.68 -3.21 7.45
C ASP A 67 -8.85 -2.39 8.00
N MET A 68 -9.27 -1.35 7.29
CA MET A 68 -10.31 -0.45 7.78
C MET A 68 -11.66 -1.16 7.96
N VAL A 69 -12.11 -1.92 6.95
CA VAL A 69 -13.40 -2.62 7.01
C VAL A 69 -13.44 -3.69 8.10
N PRO A 70 -12.46 -4.60 8.21
CA PRO A 70 -12.39 -5.53 9.34
C PRO A 70 -12.40 -4.84 10.71
N THR A 71 -11.71 -3.70 10.83
CA THR A 71 -11.69 -2.91 12.07
C THR A 71 -13.09 -2.41 12.45
N VAL A 72 -13.82 -1.85 11.48
CA VAL A 72 -15.20 -1.38 11.70
C VAL A 72 -16.14 -2.52 12.06
N LEU A 73 -16.04 -3.65 11.36
CA LEU A 73 -16.85 -4.83 11.66
C LEU A 73 -16.60 -5.33 13.08
N HIS A 74 -15.34 -5.44 13.49
CA HIS A 74 -15.01 -5.82 14.88
C HIS A 74 -15.55 -4.80 15.91
N ALA A 75 -15.49 -3.50 15.61
CA ALA A 75 -16.04 -2.47 16.49
C ALA A 75 -17.56 -2.61 16.66
N LEU A 76 -18.25 -3.16 15.67
CA LEU A 76 -19.69 -3.46 15.68
C LEU A 76 -20.02 -4.87 16.18
N ASN A 77 -19.04 -5.63 16.71
CA ASN A 77 -19.17 -7.04 17.10
C ASN A 77 -19.61 -7.96 15.94
N MET A 78 -19.28 -7.60 14.71
CA MET A 78 -19.51 -8.38 13.49
C MET A 78 -18.24 -9.13 13.09
N LYS A 79 -18.39 -10.32 12.53
CA LYS A 79 -17.26 -11.08 11.98
C LYS A 79 -16.98 -10.62 10.55
N PRO A 80 -15.71 -10.33 10.19
CA PRO A 80 -15.31 -10.19 8.79
C PRO A 80 -15.62 -11.46 8.00
N THR A 81 -15.90 -11.33 6.71
CA THR A 81 -16.06 -12.48 5.82
C THR A 81 -14.70 -13.17 5.57
N ALA A 82 -14.74 -14.45 5.17
CA ALA A 82 -13.52 -15.26 5.03
C ALA A 82 -12.56 -14.76 3.92
N ASP A 83 -13.05 -14.00 2.96
CA ASP A 83 -12.28 -13.40 1.88
C ASP A 83 -11.62 -12.06 2.27
N MET A 84 -12.01 -11.45 3.39
CA MET A 84 -11.38 -10.24 3.91
C MET A 84 -10.01 -10.56 4.50
N ARG A 85 -8.95 -10.05 3.86
CA ARG A 85 -7.55 -10.28 4.27
C ARG A 85 -7.00 -9.24 5.24
N GLY A 86 -7.75 -8.18 5.48
CA GLY A 86 -7.39 -7.12 6.41
C GLY A 86 -7.43 -7.59 7.87
N LEU A 87 -6.67 -6.91 8.72
CA LEU A 87 -6.61 -7.17 10.15
C LEU A 87 -7.37 -6.08 10.92
N ASN A 88 -7.81 -6.40 12.13
CA ASN A 88 -8.37 -5.40 13.03
C ASN A 88 -7.26 -4.46 13.56
N LEU A 89 -7.28 -3.20 13.18
CA LEU A 89 -6.31 -2.18 13.64
C LEU A 89 -6.35 -1.92 15.15
N LEU A 90 -7.41 -2.34 15.83
CA LEU A 90 -7.55 -2.23 17.28
C LEU A 90 -6.93 -3.41 18.03
N ASP A 91 -6.55 -4.48 17.33
CA ASP A 91 -5.88 -5.64 17.89
C ASP A 91 -4.39 -5.60 17.56
N GLN A 92 -3.61 -5.02 18.47
CA GLN A 92 -2.16 -4.87 18.31
C GLN A 92 -1.46 -6.23 18.08
N LYS A 93 -1.91 -7.30 18.74
CA LYS A 93 -1.33 -8.63 18.58
C LYS A 93 -1.57 -9.18 17.17
N ALA A 94 -2.79 -9.01 16.65
CA ALA A 94 -3.10 -9.42 15.29
C ALA A 94 -2.25 -8.65 14.26
N ILE A 95 -2.11 -7.33 14.42
CA ILE A 95 -1.30 -6.51 13.52
C ILE A 95 0.18 -6.96 13.52
N GLU A 96 0.76 -7.26 14.68
CA GLU A 96 2.15 -7.72 14.82
C GLU A 96 2.43 -9.07 14.13
N THR A 97 1.39 -9.86 13.82
CA THR A 97 1.55 -11.08 13.02
C THR A 97 1.88 -10.80 11.56
N ARG A 98 1.55 -9.61 11.06
CA ARG A 98 1.78 -9.25 9.65
C ARG A 98 3.26 -9.11 9.37
N LYS A 99 3.76 -9.92 8.47
CA LYS A 99 5.15 -9.88 8.01
C LYS A 99 5.31 -9.22 6.64
N PHE A 100 4.22 -9.17 5.85
CA PHE A 100 4.22 -8.75 4.47
C PHE A 100 3.01 -7.86 4.15
N ILE A 101 3.23 -6.78 3.43
CA ILE A 101 2.19 -5.98 2.77
C ILE A 101 2.50 -5.87 1.29
N TYR A 102 1.46 -5.73 0.48
CA TYR A 102 1.59 -5.67 -0.98
C TYR A 102 0.51 -4.77 -1.57
N GLY A 103 0.67 -4.45 -2.84
CA GLY A 103 -0.32 -3.73 -3.61
C GLY A 103 0.01 -3.73 -5.10
N GLU A 104 -0.93 -3.21 -5.86
CA GLU A 104 -0.90 -3.11 -7.31
C GLU A 104 -1.09 -1.67 -7.76
N ILE A 105 -0.55 -1.35 -8.92
CA ILE A 105 -0.79 -0.11 -9.64
C ILE A 105 -1.42 -0.43 -10.98
N PHE A 106 -2.59 0.12 -11.20
CA PHE A 106 -3.34 -0.01 -12.45
C PHE A 106 -3.26 1.28 -13.27
N LEU A 107 -3.52 1.17 -14.55
CA LEU A 107 -3.73 2.33 -15.42
C LEU A 107 -4.88 3.18 -14.88
N HIS A 108 -4.71 4.49 -14.87
CA HIS A 108 -5.74 5.41 -14.40
C HIS A 108 -7.05 5.30 -15.20
N ASN A 109 -6.92 5.16 -16.51
CA ASN A 109 -8.05 4.87 -17.40
C ASN A 109 -7.97 3.38 -17.76
N ALA A 110 -8.91 2.61 -17.29
CA ALA A 110 -8.96 1.18 -17.57
C ALA A 110 -9.05 0.92 -19.07
N VAL A 111 -8.22 0.00 -19.56
CA VAL A 111 -8.28 -0.52 -20.94
C VAL A 111 -9.40 -1.54 -21.05
N ASP A 112 -9.57 -2.34 -20.00
CA ASP A 112 -10.60 -3.37 -19.91
C ASP A 112 -11.10 -3.46 -18.47
N SER A 113 -12.42 -3.28 -18.27
CA SER A 113 -13.01 -3.30 -16.92
C SER A 113 -13.23 -4.72 -16.38
N PHE A 114 -13.19 -5.74 -17.23
CA PHE A 114 -13.45 -7.13 -16.86
C PHE A 114 -12.17 -7.96 -16.77
N GLU A 115 -11.06 -7.48 -17.31
CA GLU A 115 -9.78 -8.15 -17.28
C GLU A 115 -8.73 -7.29 -16.55
N PRO A 116 -8.63 -7.38 -15.20
CA PRO A 116 -7.74 -6.53 -14.40
C PRO A 116 -6.26 -6.60 -14.84
N GLY A 117 -5.81 -7.76 -15.29
CA GLY A 117 -4.44 -7.95 -15.79
C GLY A 117 -4.05 -7.01 -16.93
N LYS A 118 -5.00 -6.64 -17.80
CA LYS A 118 -4.77 -5.69 -18.89
C LYS A 118 -4.51 -4.26 -18.42
N ASN A 119 -4.92 -3.93 -17.20
CA ASN A 119 -4.75 -2.60 -16.61
C ASN A 119 -3.56 -2.53 -15.63
N LEU A 120 -3.03 -3.68 -15.22
CA LEU A 120 -1.95 -3.78 -14.26
C LEU A 120 -0.64 -3.22 -14.84
N THR A 121 0.02 -2.30 -14.11
CA THR A 121 1.33 -1.79 -14.51
C THR A 121 2.45 -2.28 -13.61
N TYR A 122 2.26 -2.23 -12.30
CA TYR A 122 3.24 -2.70 -11.32
C TYR A 122 2.55 -3.45 -10.19
N ARG A 123 3.29 -4.41 -9.61
CA ARG A 123 3.01 -4.99 -8.30
C ARG A 123 4.16 -4.70 -7.38
N TRP A 124 3.89 -4.52 -6.11
CA TRP A 124 4.92 -4.29 -5.13
C TRP A 124 4.63 -5.04 -3.84
N GLY A 125 5.67 -5.30 -3.06
CA GLY A 125 5.53 -5.92 -1.75
C GLY A 125 6.65 -5.50 -0.81
N ILE A 126 6.32 -5.40 0.48
CA ILE A 126 7.23 -4.97 1.53
C ILE A 126 7.29 -6.04 2.62
N GLU A 127 8.50 -6.49 2.93
CA GLU A 127 8.82 -7.37 4.06
C GLU A 127 10.10 -6.91 4.75
N ALA A 128 10.06 -6.76 6.07
CA ALA A 128 11.22 -6.38 6.89
C ALA A 128 11.98 -5.15 6.35
N GLY A 129 11.23 -4.14 5.88
CA GLY A 129 11.79 -2.90 5.33
C GLY A 129 12.33 -2.99 3.90
N TRP A 130 12.32 -4.17 3.28
CA TRP A 130 12.66 -4.34 1.87
C TRP A 130 11.42 -4.26 1.01
N LYS A 131 11.46 -3.40 0.00
CA LYS A 131 10.39 -3.24 -1.00
C LYS A 131 10.86 -3.70 -2.37
N LEU A 132 10.12 -4.64 -2.95
CA LEU A 132 10.29 -5.08 -4.33
C LEU A 132 9.17 -4.51 -5.18
N ILE A 133 9.51 -3.96 -6.34
CA ILE A 133 8.60 -3.49 -7.37
C ILE A 133 8.80 -4.34 -8.62
N LEU A 134 7.71 -4.94 -9.10
CA LEU A 134 7.69 -5.80 -10.28
C LEU A 134 6.85 -5.14 -11.38
N PRO A 135 7.42 -4.84 -12.55
CA PRO A 135 6.65 -4.36 -13.69
C PRO A 135 5.81 -5.49 -14.30
N HIS A 136 4.62 -5.15 -14.78
CA HIS A 136 3.86 -5.99 -15.71
C HIS A 136 4.29 -5.64 -17.12
N LYS A 137 5.24 -6.40 -17.67
CA LYS A 137 6.00 -6.03 -18.86
C LYS A 137 5.15 -5.67 -20.08
N GLU A 138 4.07 -6.40 -20.30
CA GLU A 138 3.18 -6.15 -21.44
C GLU A 138 2.54 -4.77 -21.39
N ASN A 139 2.21 -4.28 -20.21
CA ASN A 139 1.49 -3.03 -20.04
C ASN A 139 2.40 -1.82 -19.89
N VAL A 140 3.60 -1.95 -19.28
CA VAL A 140 4.52 -0.82 -19.10
C VAL A 140 5.22 -0.40 -20.40
N THR A 141 5.24 -1.24 -21.43
CA THR A 141 5.82 -0.97 -22.75
C THR A 141 4.82 -0.39 -23.74
N THR A 142 3.52 -0.41 -23.44
CA THR A 142 2.47 0.08 -24.34
C THR A 142 2.27 1.60 -24.25
N ARG A 143 1.63 2.19 -25.26
CA ARG A 143 1.26 3.62 -25.27
C ARG A 143 0.35 3.99 -24.10
N ALA A 144 -0.48 3.07 -23.62
CA ALA A 144 -1.33 3.24 -22.43
C ALA A 144 -0.50 3.38 -21.15
N ALA A 145 0.63 2.72 -21.08
CA ALA A 145 1.56 2.78 -19.95
C ALA A 145 2.39 4.09 -19.89
N LYS A 146 2.22 5.05 -20.81
CA LYS A 146 2.88 6.37 -20.71
C LYS A 146 2.49 7.14 -19.44
N GLY A 147 1.44 6.72 -18.76
CA GLY A 147 1.09 7.21 -17.43
C GLY A 147 1.69 6.40 -16.28
N ALA A 148 2.27 5.24 -16.55
CA ALA A 148 2.98 4.43 -15.56
C ALA A 148 4.33 5.07 -15.27
N LYS A 149 4.64 5.23 -13.99
CA LYS A 149 5.87 5.89 -13.55
C LYS A 149 6.90 4.82 -13.20
N GLY A 150 7.97 4.77 -13.97
CA GLY A 150 9.05 3.80 -13.87
C GLY A 150 9.57 3.43 -15.27
N ASP A 151 10.74 2.79 -15.31
CA ASP A 151 11.43 2.38 -16.54
C ASP A 151 11.12 0.94 -16.97
N GLY A 152 10.17 0.28 -16.30
CA GLY A 152 9.84 -1.12 -16.54
C GLY A 152 10.88 -2.11 -16.00
N ALA A 153 11.84 -1.66 -15.21
CA ALA A 153 12.79 -2.52 -14.55
C ALA A 153 12.22 -3.13 -13.24
N ILE A 154 12.85 -4.20 -12.80
CA ILE A 154 12.65 -4.72 -11.44
C ILE A 154 13.43 -3.83 -10.49
N GLU A 155 12.77 -3.33 -9.44
CA GLU A 155 13.39 -2.44 -8.48
C GLU A 155 13.31 -3.01 -7.08
N LEU A 156 14.40 -2.92 -6.33
CA LEU A 156 14.49 -3.34 -4.93
C LEU A 156 15.08 -2.21 -4.09
N TYR A 157 14.38 -1.86 -3.01
CA TYR A 157 14.78 -0.79 -2.10
C TYR A 157 14.79 -1.25 -0.65
N HIS A 158 15.61 -0.62 0.18
CA HIS A 158 15.57 -0.79 1.63
C HIS A 158 15.07 0.50 2.27
N LEU A 159 13.77 0.56 2.55
CA LEU A 159 13.05 1.80 2.91
C LEU A 159 13.61 2.52 4.14
N ALA A 160 14.13 1.78 5.14
CA ALA A 160 14.74 2.42 6.31
C ALA A 160 16.06 3.14 6.01
N LYS A 161 16.78 2.76 4.93
CA LYS A 161 18.05 3.37 4.51
C LYS A 161 17.90 4.31 3.33
N ASP A 162 16.86 4.10 2.53
CA ASP A 162 16.54 4.84 1.33
C ASP A 162 15.02 5.07 1.25
N PRO A 163 14.46 5.95 2.09
CA PRO A 163 13.02 6.21 2.15
C PRO A 163 12.48 6.89 0.88
N HIS A 164 13.36 7.42 0.03
CA HIS A 164 13.00 8.05 -1.24
C HIS A 164 13.20 7.14 -2.45
N GLU A 165 13.60 5.88 -2.23
CA GLU A 165 13.73 4.86 -3.28
C GLU A 165 14.64 5.33 -4.43
N THR A 166 15.80 5.89 -4.09
CA THR A 166 16.76 6.50 -5.04
C THR A 166 17.75 5.51 -5.63
N LYS A 167 18.10 4.44 -4.87
CA LYS A 167 19.12 3.47 -5.25
C LYS A 167 18.54 2.07 -5.42
N ASN A 168 18.35 1.65 -6.67
CA ASN A 168 17.91 0.30 -6.98
C ASN A 168 18.97 -0.75 -6.62
N LEU A 169 18.64 -1.65 -5.70
CA LEU A 169 19.52 -2.70 -5.18
C LEU A 169 19.24 -4.09 -5.77
N ALA A 170 18.36 -4.20 -6.79
CA ALA A 170 17.92 -5.49 -7.32
C ALA A 170 19.07 -6.36 -7.85
N LYS A 171 20.02 -5.76 -8.58
CA LYS A 171 21.16 -6.48 -9.14
C LYS A 171 22.12 -7.03 -8.07
N GLN A 172 22.27 -6.31 -6.95
CA GLN A 172 23.15 -6.71 -5.84
C GLN A 172 22.52 -7.74 -4.90
N ASN A 173 21.18 -7.91 -4.94
CA ASN A 173 20.44 -8.76 -4.00
C ASN A 173 19.48 -9.73 -4.72
N PRO A 174 19.97 -10.62 -5.61
CA PRO A 174 19.10 -11.49 -6.41
C PRO A 174 18.27 -12.47 -5.55
N ALA A 175 18.83 -12.95 -4.45
CA ALA A 175 18.12 -13.85 -3.54
C ALA A 175 16.92 -13.14 -2.86
N LYS A 176 17.08 -11.86 -2.44
CA LYS A 176 15.98 -11.07 -1.86
C LYS A 176 14.90 -10.78 -2.92
N VAL A 177 15.30 -10.48 -4.15
CA VAL A 177 14.37 -10.32 -5.28
C VAL A 177 13.56 -11.60 -5.50
N ALA A 178 14.20 -12.76 -5.53
CA ALA A 178 13.53 -14.05 -5.72
C ALA A 178 12.52 -14.35 -4.59
N HIS A 179 12.93 -14.12 -3.34
CA HIS A 179 12.08 -14.31 -2.16
C HIS A 179 10.83 -13.42 -2.21
N LEU A 180 11.00 -12.10 -2.34
CA LEU A 180 9.87 -11.17 -2.36
C LEU A 180 8.96 -11.37 -3.58
N ARG A 181 9.53 -11.74 -4.73
CA ARG A 181 8.73 -12.10 -5.92
C ARG A 181 7.82 -13.30 -5.65
N LYS A 182 8.33 -14.31 -4.94
CA LYS A 182 7.51 -15.47 -4.54
C LYS A 182 6.33 -15.03 -3.67
N LEU A 183 6.55 -14.14 -2.71
CA LEU A 183 5.48 -13.60 -1.86
C LEU A 183 4.46 -12.81 -2.67
N ILE A 184 4.89 -11.88 -3.52
CA ILE A 184 4.00 -11.08 -4.38
C ILE A 184 3.16 -12.00 -5.29
N ASN A 185 3.78 -13.01 -5.90
CA ASN A 185 3.07 -13.92 -6.80
C ASN A 185 2.10 -14.86 -6.08
N ALA A 186 2.30 -15.13 -4.78
CA ALA A 186 1.36 -15.90 -3.99
C ALA A 186 0.07 -15.13 -3.70
N GLU A 187 0.13 -13.80 -3.65
CA GLU A 187 -1.05 -12.96 -3.47
C GLU A 187 -1.86 -12.81 -4.77
N TRP A 188 -1.20 -12.47 -5.86
CA TRP A 188 -1.76 -12.43 -7.21
C TRP A 188 -0.64 -12.40 -8.24
N ASN A 189 -0.76 -13.20 -9.29
CA ASN A 189 0.26 -13.33 -10.33
C ASN A 189 0.05 -12.40 -11.54
N GLY A 190 -0.99 -11.55 -11.52
CA GLY A 190 -1.29 -10.59 -12.59
C GLY A 190 -2.09 -11.16 -13.75
N LYS A 191 -2.70 -12.36 -13.60
CA LYS A 191 -3.56 -13.02 -14.60
C LYS A 191 -5.02 -12.86 -14.25
#